data_dd9dc499767852175dcf052157293018
#
_entry.id   dd9dc499767852175dcf052157293018
#
_cell.length_a   1.000
_cell.length_b   1.000
_cell.length_c   1.000
_cell.angle_alpha   90.00
_cell.angle_beta   90.00
_cell.angle_gamma   90.00
#
_symmetry.space_group_name_H-M   'P 1'
#
loop_
_entity.id
_entity.type
_entity.pdbx_description
1 polymer ?
#
loop_
_entity_poly.entity_id
_entity_poly.type
_entity_poly.pdbx_seq_one_letter_code
_entity_poly.pdbx_strand_id
1 'polypeptide(L)'
;MPSVGPGQPMQRAAEVAWLGGAERVRRRRRRQLENAKMNWAVTRIGGRFHYGWLAAAVVFLILLAAAGTRATPSVLMVPLERELGWSRAAISLAISVNIALYGLTGPFAAAAMQRFGLRPTILTALVTMSAGVALSSMMTQSWQMVVIWGLMVGCSTGVVALTLSATFVTRWFHARRGLVMGILTASTATGQLVFLPMLAAIAQRHGWRPVVLVVAVAAAIVIPLVAFLLPERPADVQLRPYGEPADAPPAPDATKENPLAVAFRTLLTASRSRDFWLLFFSFFICGASTNGYVGTHLIAMCSDYGMTEVQGASLLAAMGVFDLFGTTLSGWLSDRYDNRVLLFWYYGLRGLSLIYLPHAFGIDFFGLPLFAMFYGLDWIATVPPTVRLATDVFGKAAAPVVFGWIVAGHQLGAAFAALGAGLLRASLGTYTIASMISGGLCIFGALIVLRINRGPSRAAAQAA
;
A
#
# COMPACT_ATOMS: atom_id res chain seq x y z
N MET A 1 -13.95 47.34 -43.81
CA MET A 1 -13.51 46.95 -42.49
C MET A 1 -14.66 47.23 -41.51
N PRO A 2 -15.33 46.23 -40.92
CA PRO A 2 -16.37 46.48 -39.93
C PRO A 2 -15.71 46.69 -38.56
N SER A 3 -16.09 47.74 -37.88
CA SER A 3 -15.65 48.18 -36.54
C SER A 3 -16.15 47.17 -35.47
N VAL A 4 -15.22 46.54 -34.78
CA VAL A 4 -15.49 45.74 -33.61
C VAL A 4 -15.80 46.68 -32.43
N GLY A 5 -17.03 46.67 -31.95
CA GLY A 5 -17.50 47.51 -30.83
C GLY A 5 -16.87 47.06 -29.47
N PRO A 6 -16.65 48.02 -28.54
CA PRO A 6 -15.87 47.80 -27.28
C PRO A 6 -16.62 47.04 -26.16
N GLY A 7 -17.74 46.37 -26.44
CA GLY A 7 -18.57 45.74 -25.40
C GLY A 7 -18.43 44.22 -25.17
N GLN A 8 -17.71 43.52 -26.06
CA GLN A 8 -17.67 42.02 -26.00
C GLN A 8 -16.80 41.38 -24.90
N PRO A 9 -15.67 41.95 -24.44
CA PRO A 9 -14.88 41.26 -23.40
C PRO A 9 -15.51 41.32 -22.01
N MET A 10 -16.25 42.35 -21.67
CA MET A 10 -16.93 42.46 -20.35
C MET A 10 -18.13 41.52 -20.23
N GLN A 11 -18.91 41.31 -21.30
CA GLN A 11 -20.04 40.37 -21.28
C GLN A 11 -19.56 38.91 -21.13
N ARG A 12 -18.48 38.48 -21.80
CA ARG A 12 -17.88 37.16 -21.63
C ARG A 12 -17.33 36.93 -20.23
N ALA A 13 -16.69 37.94 -19.62
CA ALA A 13 -16.18 37.85 -18.25
C ALA A 13 -17.33 37.71 -17.23
N ALA A 14 -18.45 38.40 -17.43
CA ALA A 14 -19.64 38.30 -16.60
C ALA A 14 -20.33 36.94 -16.76
N GLU A 15 -20.44 36.39 -17.96
CA GLU A 15 -21.00 35.04 -18.21
C GLU A 15 -20.14 33.95 -17.57
N VAL A 16 -18.82 34.01 -17.71
CA VAL A 16 -17.91 33.05 -17.06
C VAL A 16 -17.99 33.15 -15.53
N ALA A 17 -18.11 34.34 -14.96
CA ALA A 17 -18.28 34.55 -13.53
C ALA A 17 -19.65 34.02 -13.04
N TRP A 18 -20.72 34.21 -13.83
CA TRP A 18 -22.06 33.73 -13.53
C TRP A 18 -22.17 32.21 -13.61
N LEU A 19 -21.59 31.59 -14.64
CA LEU A 19 -21.50 30.12 -14.79
C LEU A 19 -20.70 29.50 -13.65
N GLY A 20 -19.57 30.10 -13.25
CA GLY A 20 -18.79 29.66 -12.11
C GLY A 20 -19.50 29.84 -10.75
N GLY A 21 -20.39 30.85 -10.65
CA GLY A 21 -21.28 31.06 -9.49
C GLY A 21 -22.38 30.00 -9.41
N ALA A 22 -23.08 29.76 -10.51
CA ALA A 22 -24.15 28.78 -10.61
C ALA A 22 -23.63 27.34 -10.35
N GLU A 23 -22.45 27.01 -10.83
CA GLU A 23 -21.80 25.71 -10.59
C GLU A 23 -21.38 25.53 -9.12
N ARG A 24 -20.88 26.60 -8.48
CA ARG A 24 -20.59 26.59 -7.03
C ARG A 24 -21.86 26.42 -6.19
N VAL A 25 -22.96 27.04 -6.56
CA VAL A 25 -24.28 26.89 -5.88
C VAL A 25 -24.83 25.48 -6.07
N ARG A 26 -24.76 24.90 -7.29
CA ARG A 26 -25.15 23.51 -7.56
C ARG A 26 -24.29 22.52 -6.78
N ARG A 27 -22.98 22.69 -6.69
CA ARG A 27 -22.07 21.86 -5.90
C ARG A 27 -22.36 21.97 -4.40
N ARG A 28 -22.67 23.19 -3.88
CA ARG A 28 -23.10 23.38 -2.48
C ARG A 28 -24.40 22.66 -2.17
N ARG A 29 -25.42 22.81 -3.04
CA ARG A 29 -26.71 22.17 -2.87
C ARG A 29 -26.64 20.66 -2.94
N ARG A 30 -25.85 20.12 -3.85
CA ARG A 30 -25.59 18.68 -3.95
C ARG A 30 -24.89 18.15 -2.69
N ARG A 31 -23.87 18.85 -2.18
CA ARG A 31 -23.24 18.50 -0.90
C ARG A 31 -24.19 18.56 0.28
N GLN A 32 -25.08 19.54 0.34
CA GLN A 32 -26.09 19.64 1.41
C GLN A 32 -27.10 18.48 1.39
N LEU A 33 -27.54 18.05 0.21
CA LEU A 33 -28.44 16.91 0.05
C LEU A 33 -27.73 15.57 0.39
N GLU A 34 -26.49 15.42 0.03
CA GLU A 34 -25.66 14.26 0.37
C GLU A 34 -25.39 14.21 1.89
N ASN A 35 -25.09 15.34 2.51
CA ASN A 35 -24.93 15.45 3.96
C ASN A 35 -26.24 15.21 4.73
N ALA A 36 -27.39 15.61 4.20
CA ALA A 36 -28.70 15.34 4.82
C ALA A 36 -29.02 13.84 4.85
N LYS A 37 -28.68 13.10 3.79
CA LYS A 37 -28.82 11.63 3.77
C LYS A 37 -27.86 10.94 4.74
N MET A 38 -26.67 11.47 4.90
CA MET A 38 -25.64 10.95 5.81
C MET A 38 -25.98 11.24 7.28
N ASN A 39 -26.60 12.39 7.59
CA ASN A 39 -27.09 12.72 8.92
C ASN A 39 -28.12 11.72 9.44
N TRP A 40 -28.92 11.09 8.57
CA TRP A 40 -29.84 10.03 8.97
C TRP A 40 -29.10 8.79 9.53
N ALA A 41 -27.99 8.38 8.92
CA ALA A 41 -27.17 7.27 9.43
C ALA A 41 -26.49 7.65 10.76
N VAL A 42 -26.02 8.89 10.88
CA VAL A 42 -25.41 9.43 12.10
C VAL A 42 -26.38 9.45 13.27
N THR A 43 -27.63 9.92 13.06
CA THR A 43 -28.65 9.99 14.11
C THR A 43 -29.15 8.62 14.57
N ARG A 44 -29.20 7.63 13.68
CA ARG A 44 -29.59 6.25 14.04
C ARG A 44 -28.52 5.45 14.77
N ILE A 45 -27.25 5.66 14.44
CA ILE A 45 -26.10 4.90 14.97
C ILE A 45 -25.43 5.66 16.13
N GLY A 46 -25.48 6.99 16.12
CA GLY A 46 -24.74 7.89 17.02
C GLY A 46 -25.15 7.88 18.49
N GLY A 47 -26.22 7.14 18.88
CA GLY A 47 -26.61 7.01 20.28
C GLY A 47 -25.74 6.04 21.12
N ARG A 48 -24.98 5.15 20.49
CA ARG A 48 -24.15 4.11 21.15
C ARG A 48 -22.67 4.14 20.82
N PHE A 49 -22.30 4.60 19.62
CA PHE A 49 -20.90 4.63 19.12
C PHE A 49 -20.59 5.92 18.38
N HIS A 50 -19.37 6.43 18.55
CA HIS A 50 -18.90 7.55 17.75
C HIS A 50 -18.76 7.13 16.29
N TYR A 51 -19.35 7.92 15.37
CA TYR A 51 -19.43 7.62 13.93
C TYR A 51 -18.04 7.36 13.28
N GLY A 52 -16.97 7.90 13.86
CA GLY A 52 -15.60 7.64 13.44
C GLY A 52 -15.25 6.16 13.35
N TRP A 53 -15.85 5.30 14.20
CA TRP A 53 -15.62 3.86 14.14
C TRP A 53 -16.31 3.19 12.95
N LEU A 54 -17.51 3.66 12.57
CA LEU A 54 -18.16 3.20 11.34
C LEU A 54 -17.38 3.63 10.11
N ALA A 55 -16.92 4.88 10.08
CA ALA A 55 -16.05 5.38 9.01
C ALA A 55 -14.73 4.58 8.93
N ALA A 56 -14.13 4.21 10.10
CA ALA A 56 -12.96 3.35 10.16
C ALA A 56 -13.24 1.95 9.60
N ALA A 57 -14.41 1.37 9.86
CA ALA A 57 -14.81 0.08 9.28
C ALA A 57 -14.94 0.17 7.74
N VAL A 58 -15.48 1.26 7.21
CA VAL A 58 -15.53 1.48 5.74
C VAL A 58 -14.12 1.59 5.16
N VAL A 59 -13.21 2.34 5.81
CA VAL A 59 -11.81 2.45 5.38
C VAL A 59 -11.11 1.09 5.46
N PHE A 60 -11.38 0.29 6.49
CA PHE A 60 -10.89 -1.09 6.60
C PHE A 60 -11.31 -1.94 5.39
N LEU A 61 -12.58 -1.86 4.98
CA LEU A 61 -13.09 -2.58 3.80
C LEU A 61 -12.44 -2.11 2.48
N ILE A 62 -12.16 -0.80 2.35
CA ILE A 62 -11.40 -0.26 1.21
C ILE A 62 -10.02 -0.90 1.13
N LEU A 63 -9.29 -0.92 2.25
CA LEU A 63 -7.94 -1.47 2.32
C LEU A 63 -7.94 -2.99 2.12
N LEU A 64 -8.96 -3.68 2.62
CA LEU A 64 -9.16 -5.11 2.43
C LEU A 64 -9.36 -5.45 0.95
N ALA A 65 -10.23 -4.70 0.24
CA ALA A 65 -10.46 -4.87 -1.19
C ALA A 65 -9.19 -4.56 -2.02
N ALA A 66 -8.45 -3.51 -1.65
CA ALA A 66 -7.17 -3.18 -2.26
C ALA A 66 -6.12 -4.28 -2.03
N ALA A 67 -6.09 -4.88 -0.83
CA ALA A 67 -5.18 -5.99 -0.51
C ALA A 67 -5.50 -7.23 -1.35
N GLY A 68 -6.78 -7.59 -1.52
CA GLY A 68 -7.22 -8.67 -2.42
C GLY A 68 -6.82 -8.40 -3.87
N THR A 69 -7.03 -7.16 -4.35
CA THR A 69 -6.60 -6.76 -5.69
C THR A 69 -5.08 -6.91 -5.86
N ARG A 70 -4.28 -6.51 -4.88
CA ARG A 70 -2.81 -6.64 -4.94
C ARG A 70 -2.30 -8.08 -4.87
N ALA A 71 -3.03 -8.97 -4.20
CA ALA A 71 -2.70 -10.39 -4.11
C ALA A 71 -3.01 -11.15 -5.42
N THR A 72 -3.95 -10.65 -6.22
CA THR A 72 -4.46 -11.33 -7.42
C THR A 72 -3.38 -11.67 -8.46
N PRO A 73 -2.43 -10.78 -8.83
CA PRO A 73 -1.46 -11.09 -9.88
C PRO A 73 -0.57 -12.29 -9.60
N SER A 74 -0.22 -12.56 -8.34
CA SER A 74 0.58 -13.74 -7.97
C SER A 74 -0.18 -15.05 -8.17
N VAL A 75 -1.50 -15.03 -7.98
CA VAL A 75 -2.39 -16.17 -8.26
C VAL A 75 -2.62 -16.35 -9.76
N LEU A 76 -2.67 -15.26 -10.53
CA LEU A 76 -2.93 -15.30 -11.97
C LEU A 76 -1.73 -15.74 -12.82
N MET A 77 -0.50 -15.69 -12.29
CA MET A 77 0.73 -15.89 -13.06
C MET A 77 0.72 -17.24 -13.80
N VAL A 78 0.45 -18.32 -13.11
CA VAL A 78 0.45 -19.68 -13.70
C VAL A 78 -0.76 -19.91 -14.63
N PRO A 79 -2.01 -19.54 -14.26
CA PRO A 79 -3.15 -19.63 -15.17
C PRO A 79 -2.98 -18.85 -16.48
N LEU A 80 -2.43 -17.63 -16.44
CA LEU A 80 -2.18 -16.82 -17.64
C LEU A 80 -1.09 -17.43 -18.51
N GLU A 81 -0.03 -17.98 -17.92
CA GLU A 81 1.02 -18.71 -18.65
C GLU A 81 0.44 -19.93 -19.38
N ARG A 82 -0.41 -20.72 -18.70
CA ARG A 82 -1.01 -21.94 -19.26
C ARG A 82 -2.07 -21.67 -20.33
N GLU A 83 -2.98 -20.71 -20.10
CA GLU A 83 -4.13 -20.48 -20.99
C GLU A 83 -3.78 -19.55 -22.16
N LEU A 84 -3.02 -18.48 -21.92
CA LEU A 84 -2.70 -17.47 -22.93
C LEU A 84 -1.30 -17.62 -23.53
N GLY A 85 -0.48 -18.53 -23.02
CA GLY A 85 0.90 -18.73 -23.48
C GLY A 85 1.83 -17.56 -23.19
N TRP A 86 1.49 -16.67 -22.25
CA TRP A 86 2.31 -15.52 -21.92
C TRP A 86 3.54 -15.95 -21.13
N SER A 87 4.70 -15.35 -21.46
CA SER A 87 5.90 -15.62 -20.69
C SER A 87 5.81 -15.00 -19.28
N ARG A 88 6.44 -15.64 -18.31
CA ARG A 88 6.55 -15.11 -16.94
C ARG A 88 7.21 -13.73 -16.91
N ALA A 89 8.13 -13.45 -17.82
CA ALA A 89 8.74 -12.13 -17.96
C ALA A 89 7.71 -11.06 -18.32
N ALA A 90 6.80 -11.32 -19.28
CA ALA A 90 5.77 -10.38 -19.69
C ALA A 90 4.76 -10.12 -18.55
N ILE A 91 4.32 -11.16 -17.83
CA ILE A 91 3.44 -11.04 -16.67
C ILE A 91 4.15 -10.26 -15.55
N SER A 92 5.41 -10.59 -15.27
CA SER A 92 6.22 -9.93 -14.25
C SER A 92 6.47 -8.46 -14.55
N LEU A 93 6.56 -8.07 -15.84
CA LEU A 93 6.65 -6.66 -16.23
C LEU A 93 5.39 -5.89 -15.80
N ALA A 94 4.21 -6.44 -16.04
CA ALA A 94 2.96 -5.79 -15.62
C ALA A 94 2.88 -5.65 -14.09
N ILE A 95 3.27 -6.69 -13.35
CA ILE A 95 3.34 -6.68 -11.89
C ILE A 95 4.36 -5.67 -11.39
N SER A 96 5.53 -5.60 -12.03
CA SER A 96 6.59 -4.63 -11.71
C SER A 96 6.11 -3.19 -11.86
N VAL A 97 5.47 -2.86 -12.99
CA VAL A 97 4.87 -1.53 -13.22
C VAL A 97 3.80 -1.22 -12.17
N ASN A 98 2.95 -2.19 -11.82
CA ASN A 98 1.94 -2.05 -10.76
C ASN A 98 2.56 -1.67 -9.43
N ILE A 99 3.56 -2.42 -8.99
CA ILE A 99 4.23 -2.21 -7.69
C ILE A 99 4.95 -0.86 -7.66
N ALA A 100 5.64 -0.49 -8.75
CA ALA A 100 6.31 0.80 -8.84
C ALA A 100 5.32 1.97 -8.73
N LEU A 101 4.22 1.92 -9.47
CA LEU A 101 3.19 2.96 -9.45
C LEU A 101 2.42 3.00 -8.14
N TYR A 102 2.16 1.85 -7.52
CA TYR A 102 1.60 1.77 -6.17
C TYR A 102 2.45 2.59 -5.17
N GLY A 103 3.77 2.44 -5.20
CA GLY A 103 4.68 3.17 -4.31
C GLY A 103 4.78 4.66 -4.65
N LEU A 104 4.92 4.98 -5.93
CA LEU A 104 5.13 6.35 -6.38
C LEU A 104 3.86 7.21 -6.31
N THR A 105 2.68 6.62 -6.35
CA THR A 105 1.40 7.36 -6.30
C THR A 105 1.12 7.95 -4.91
N GLY A 106 1.68 7.43 -3.83
CA GLY A 106 1.39 7.84 -2.46
C GLY A 106 1.45 9.36 -2.20
N PRO A 107 2.55 10.07 -2.51
CA PRO A 107 2.65 11.52 -2.33
C PRO A 107 1.60 12.31 -3.14
N PHE A 108 1.30 11.86 -4.36
CA PHE A 108 0.29 12.47 -5.23
C PHE A 108 -1.12 12.22 -4.71
N ALA A 109 -1.39 11.04 -4.14
CA ALA A 109 -2.65 10.69 -3.51
C ALA A 109 -2.95 11.62 -2.32
N ALA A 110 -1.94 11.88 -1.47
CA ALA A 110 -2.08 12.82 -0.36
C ALA A 110 -2.45 14.23 -0.85
N ALA A 111 -1.79 14.72 -1.88
CA ALA A 111 -2.08 16.01 -2.48
C ALA A 111 -3.48 16.05 -3.12
N ALA A 112 -3.89 15.00 -3.81
CA ALA A 112 -5.22 14.87 -4.40
C ALA A 112 -6.33 14.87 -3.31
N MET A 113 -6.14 14.13 -2.21
CA MET A 113 -7.06 14.10 -1.06
C MET A 113 -7.18 15.47 -0.37
N GLN A 114 -6.11 16.28 -0.36
CA GLN A 114 -6.16 17.63 0.19
C GLN A 114 -6.84 18.62 -0.76
N ARG A 115 -6.58 18.53 -2.07
CA ARG A 115 -7.10 19.46 -3.07
C ARG A 115 -8.53 19.17 -3.48
N PHE A 116 -8.85 17.91 -3.74
CA PHE A 116 -10.15 17.47 -4.28
C PHE A 116 -11.07 16.90 -3.21
N GLY A 117 -10.53 16.55 -2.06
CA GLY A 117 -11.20 15.89 -0.96
C GLY A 117 -10.89 14.39 -0.87
N LEU A 118 -11.06 13.85 0.33
CA LEU A 118 -10.80 12.44 0.63
C LEU A 118 -11.76 11.52 -0.15
N ARG A 119 -13.07 11.78 -0.01
CA ARG A 119 -14.14 10.94 -0.59
C ARG A 119 -14.11 10.88 -2.11
N PRO A 120 -14.07 12.01 -2.89
CA PRO A 120 -14.01 11.95 -4.34
C PRO A 120 -12.74 11.24 -4.84
N THR A 121 -11.60 11.46 -4.19
CA THR A 121 -10.34 10.81 -4.55
C THR A 121 -10.42 9.29 -4.38
N ILE A 122 -10.98 8.82 -3.25
CA ILE A 122 -11.19 7.38 -3.00
C ILE A 122 -12.19 6.78 -4.00
N LEU A 123 -13.32 7.45 -4.24
CA LEU A 123 -14.34 6.97 -5.19
C LEU A 123 -13.76 6.81 -6.59
N THR A 124 -12.99 7.80 -7.07
CA THR A 124 -12.32 7.71 -8.36
C THR A 124 -11.35 6.53 -8.39
N ALA A 125 -10.55 6.35 -7.34
CA ALA A 125 -9.61 5.23 -7.26
C ALA A 125 -10.33 3.87 -7.25
N LEU A 126 -11.41 3.71 -6.47
CA LEU A 126 -12.18 2.46 -6.40
C LEU A 126 -12.87 2.14 -7.72
N VAL A 127 -13.48 3.14 -8.38
CA VAL A 127 -14.10 2.96 -9.71
C VAL A 127 -13.05 2.55 -10.74
N THR A 128 -11.91 3.25 -10.79
CA THR A 128 -10.82 2.94 -11.71
C THR A 128 -10.24 1.55 -11.43
N MET A 129 -10.05 1.19 -10.16
CA MET A 129 -9.55 -0.12 -9.74
C MET A 129 -10.52 -1.23 -10.14
N SER A 130 -11.80 -1.10 -9.78
CA SER A 130 -12.83 -2.11 -10.10
C SER A 130 -13.02 -2.26 -11.60
N ALA A 131 -13.10 -1.15 -12.35
CA ALA A 131 -13.21 -1.18 -13.81
C ALA A 131 -11.97 -1.80 -14.46
N GLY A 132 -10.76 -1.44 -14.01
CA GLY A 132 -9.52 -2.04 -14.51
C GLY A 132 -9.47 -3.54 -14.29
N VAL A 133 -9.77 -3.98 -13.07
CA VAL A 133 -9.81 -5.42 -12.76
C VAL A 133 -10.88 -6.14 -13.58
N ALA A 134 -12.07 -5.56 -13.76
CA ALA A 134 -13.12 -6.15 -14.60
C ALA A 134 -12.69 -6.25 -16.07
N LEU A 135 -12.09 -5.17 -16.63
CA LEU A 135 -11.58 -5.14 -18.00
C LEU A 135 -10.50 -6.20 -18.24
N SER A 136 -9.75 -6.58 -17.21
CA SER A 136 -8.72 -7.61 -17.36
C SER A 136 -9.28 -8.99 -17.74
N SER A 137 -10.57 -9.26 -17.49
CA SER A 137 -11.22 -10.50 -17.95
C SER A 137 -11.28 -10.64 -19.49
N MET A 138 -11.13 -9.54 -20.21
CA MET A 138 -11.16 -9.46 -21.67
C MET A 138 -9.75 -9.40 -22.31
N MET A 139 -8.70 -9.53 -21.52
CA MET A 139 -7.32 -9.49 -22.04
C MET A 139 -7.04 -10.69 -22.94
N THR A 140 -6.38 -10.40 -24.06
CA THR A 140 -5.92 -11.40 -25.05
C THR A 140 -4.43 -11.23 -25.37
N GLN A 141 -3.85 -10.07 -25.08
CA GLN A 141 -2.46 -9.71 -25.33
C GLN A 141 -1.76 -9.28 -24.05
N SER A 142 -0.49 -9.67 -23.85
CA SER A 142 0.27 -9.40 -22.63
C SER A 142 0.47 -7.90 -22.34
N TRP A 143 0.61 -7.05 -23.37
CA TRP A 143 0.73 -5.60 -23.20
C TRP A 143 -0.51 -4.97 -22.55
N GLN A 144 -1.71 -5.56 -22.75
CA GLN A 144 -2.95 -5.10 -22.09
C GLN A 144 -2.85 -5.24 -20.59
N MET A 145 -2.18 -6.30 -20.08
CA MET A 145 -1.93 -6.45 -18.66
C MET A 145 -1.05 -5.33 -18.10
N VAL A 146 -0.04 -4.87 -18.86
CA VAL A 146 0.81 -3.74 -18.45
C VAL A 146 -0.01 -2.45 -18.30
N VAL A 147 -0.93 -2.18 -19.24
CA VAL A 147 -1.79 -0.99 -19.19
C VAL A 147 -2.85 -1.12 -18.09
N ILE A 148 -3.55 -2.26 -18.01
CA ILE A 148 -4.67 -2.44 -17.09
C ILE A 148 -4.15 -2.66 -15.67
N TRP A 149 -3.36 -3.72 -15.44
CA TRP A 149 -2.85 -4.05 -14.10
C TRP A 149 -1.69 -3.16 -13.70
N GLY A 150 -0.75 -2.92 -14.60
CA GLY A 150 0.42 -2.10 -14.32
C GLY A 150 0.02 -0.66 -14.03
N LEU A 151 -0.54 0.03 -15.00
CA LEU A 151 -0.80 1.47 -14.91
C LEU A 151 -2.12 1.77 -14.18
N MET A 152 -3.25 1.26 -14.65
CA MET A 152 -4.57 1.66 -14.16
C MET A 152 -4.82 1.16 -12.72
N VAL A 153 -4.61 -0.15 -12.46
CA VAL A 153 -4.80 -0.73 -11.12
C VAL A 153 -3.67 -0.32 -10.18
N GLY A 154 -2.41 -0.22 -10.66
CA GLY A 154 -1.27 0.20 -9.85
C GLY A 154 -1.44 1.61 -9.27
N CYS A 155 -1.81 2.60 -10.10
CA CYS A 155 -2.11 3.95 -9.61
C CYS A 155 -3.30 3.96 -8.64
N SER A 156 -4.37 3.23 -8.96
CA SER A 156 -5.58 3.22 -8.13
C SER A 156 -5.35 2.61 -6.75
N THR A 157 -4.63 1.48 -6.69
CA THR A 157 -4.30 0.85 -5.40
C THR A 157 -3.33 1.70 -4.58
N GLY A 158 -2.43 2.46 -5.22
CA GLY A 158 -1.54 3.40 -4.56
C GLY A 158 -2.28 4.57 -3.88
N VAL A 159 -3.40 5.01 -4.45
CA VAL A 159 -4.26 6.03 -3.82
C VAL A 159 -4.89 5.52 -2.54
N VAL A 160 -5.36 4.27 -2.52
CA VAL A 160 -6.04 3.64 -1.36
C VAL A 160 -5.08 2.83 -0.48
N ALA A 161 -3.81 3.24 -0.41
CA ALA A 161 -2.76 2.62 0.38
C ALA A 161 -2.65 3.21 1.81
N LEU A 162 -1.49 3.08 2.43
CA LEU A 162 -1.17 3.63 3.76
C LEU A 162 -1.44 5.13 3.88
N THR A 163 -1.32 5.89 2.79
CA THR A 163 -1.62 7.32 2.73
C THR A 163 -3.08 7.62 3.08
N LEU A 164 -4.02 6.77 2.63
CA LEU A 164 -5.42 6.85 3.02
C LEU A 164 -5.59 6.64 4.52
N SER A 165 -5.00 5.57 5.07
CA SER A 165 -5.07 5.27 6.51
C SER A 165 -4.59 6.43 7.36
N ALA A 166 -3.40 6.97 7.03
CA ALA A 166 -2.82 8.10 7.75
C ALA A 166 -3.69 9.36 7.66
N THR A 167 -4.18 9.70 6.47
CA THR A 167 -5.04 10.87 6.25
C THR A 167 -6.38 10.73 6.98
N PHE A 168 -6.98 9.54 6.96
CA PHE A 168 -8.23 9.26 7.67
C PHE A 168 -8.05 9.36 9.17
N VAL A 169 -7.06 8.66 9.75
CA VAL A 169 -6.82 8.62 11.20
C VAL A 169 -6.53 10.02 11.75
N THR A 170 -5.74 10.82 11.06
CA THR A 170 -5.42 12.19 11.50
C THR A 170 -6.63 13.11 11.51
N ARG A 171 -7.61 12.92 10.60
CA ARG A 171 -8.83 13.74 10.50
C ARG A 171 -9.92 13.32 11.49
N TRP A 172 -10.06 12.01 11.76
CA TRP A 172 -11.20 11.44 12.48
C TRP A 172 -10.91 11.10 13.93
N PHE A 173 -9.64 10.92 14.32
CA PHE A 173 -9.25 10.48 15.65
C PHE A 173 -8.23 11.43 16.28
N HIS A 174 -8.54 11.92 17.50
CA HIS A 174 -7.59 12.60 18.37
C HIS A 174 -7.03 11.59 19.38
N ALA A 175 -7.88 10.81 20.02
CA ALA A 175 -7.52 9.69 20.87
C ALA A 175 -7.44 8.37 20.09
N ARG A 176 -6.66 7.41 20.58
CA ARG A 176 -6.53 6.04 20.03
C ARG A 176 -6.04 5.96 18.58
N ARG A 177 -5.31 6.96 18.09
CA ARG A 177 -4.78 7.00 16.71
C ARG A 177 -3.96 5.76 16.37
N GLY A 178 -3.08 5.31 17.30
CA GLY A 178 -2.25 4.12 17.12
C GLY A 178 -3.08 2.84 16.98
N LEU A 179 -4.12 2.67 17.80
CA LEU A 179 -5.02 1.51 17.71
C LEU A 179 -5.73 1.46 16.35
N VAL A 180 -6.32 2.59 15.92
CA VAL A 180 -7.04 2.64 14.64
C VAL A 180 -6.09 2.42 13.48
N MET A 181 -4.90 3.02 13.51
CA MET A 181 -3.88 2.80 12.48
C MET A 181 -3.46 1.33 12.42
N GLY A 182 -3.28 0.68 13.58
CA GLY A 182 -2.97 -0.75 13.67
C GLY A 182 -4.08 -1.62 13.06
N ILE A 183 -5.34 -1.35 13.37
CA ILE A 183 -6.50 -2.06 12.79
C ILE A 183 -6.52 -1.88 11.26
N LEU A 184 -6.35 -0.65 10.77
CA LEU A 184 -6.34 -0.38 9.34
C LEU A 184 -5.16 -1.05 8.62
N THR A 185 -3.99 -1.10 9.24
CA THR A 185 -2.83 -1.80 8.67
C THR A 185 -3.04 -3.32 8.66
N ALA A 186 -3.68 -3.88 9.69
CA ALA A 186 -4.00 -5.31 9.75
C ALA A 186 -4.91 -5.78 8.60
N SER A 187 -5.69 -4.87 7.98
CA SER A 187 -6.52 -5.21 6.81
C SER A 187 -5.71 -5.78 5.65
N THR A 188 -4.45 -5.36 5.50
CA THR A 188 -3.57 -5.83 4.43
C THR A 188 -3.18 -7.30 4.65
N ALA A 189 -2.78 -7.67 5.87
CA ALA A 189 -2.45 -9.05 6.22
C ALA A 189 -3.70 -9.94 6.17
N THR A 190 -4.85 -9.45 6.70
CA THR A 190 -6.14 -10.13 6.61
C THR A 190 -6.54 -10.37 5.15
N GLY A 191 -6.33 -9.39 4.29
CA GLY A 191 -6.61 -9.50 2.86
C GLY A 191 -5.80 -10.63 2.21
N GLN A 192 -4.50 -10.68 2.45
CA GLN A 192 -3.66 -11.75 1.92
C GLN A 192 -4.10 -13.13 2.44
N LEU A 193 -4.32 -13.25 3.75
CA LEU A 193 -4.72 -14.50 4.38
C LEU A 193 -6.02 -15.08 3.80
N VAL A 194 -7.02 -14.22 3.56
CA VAL A 194 -8.34 -14.65 3.09
C VAL A 194 -8.37 -14.80 1.57
N PHE A 195 -7.87 -13.79 0.84
CA PHE A 195 -8.02 -13.77 -0.62
C PHE A 195 -7.10 -14.75 -1.34
N LEU A 196 -5.84 -14.92 -0.91
CA LEU A 196 -4.90 -15.76 -1.66
C LEU A 196 -5.37 -17.21 -1.85
N PRO A 197 -5.71 -17.97 -0.78
CA PRO A 197 -6.18 -19.36 -0.97
C PRO A 197 -7.52 -19.43 -1.69
N MET A 198 -8.44 -18.50 -1.41
CA MET A 198 -9.75 -18.45 -2.04
C MET A 198 -9.64 -18.19 -3.55
N LEU A 199 -8.85 -17.19 -3.96
CA LEU A 199 -8.65 -16.85 -5.37
C LEU A 199 -7.91 -17.98 -6.10
N ALA A 200 -6.93 -18.63 -5.47
CA ALA A 200 -6.23 -19.78 -6.04
C ALA A 200 -7.19 -20.98 -6.24
N ALA A 201 -8.08 -21.25 -5.30
CA ALA A 201 -9.09 -22.29 -5.43
C ALA A 201 -10.09 -22.00 -6.58
N ILE A 202 -10.49 -20.73 -6.75
CA ILE A 202 -11.32 -20.32 -7.89
C ILE A 202 -10.55 -20.48 -9.21
N ALA A 203 -9.29 -20.03 -9.25
CA ALA A 203 -8.44 -20.16 -10.45
C ALA A 203 -8.27 -21.60 -10.88
N GLN A 204 -8.04 -22.52 -9.93
CA GLN A 204 -7.86 -23.93 -10.20
C GLN A 204 -9.12 -24.63 -10.75
N ARG A 205 -10.31 -24.23 -10.27
CA ARG A 205 -11.58 -24.88 -10.64
C ARG A 205 -12.26 -24.25 -11.85
N HIS A 206 -12.15 -22.93 -12.02
CA HIS A 206 -12.95 -22.17 -12.98
C HIS A 206 -12.12 -21.30 -13.92
N GLY A 207 -10.78 -21.37 -13.81
CA GLY A 207 -9.87 -20.52 -14.58
C GLY A 207 -9.71 -19.11 -14.00
N TRP A 208 -8.90 -18.29 -14.65
CA TRP A 208 -8.50 -16.97 -14.14
C TRP A 208 -9.57 -15.88 -14.33
N ARG A 209 -10.46 -15.97 -15.33
CA ARG A 209 -11.48 -14.94 -15.58
C ARG A 209 -12.45 -14.75 -14.43
N PRO A 210 -13.03 -15.79 -13.81
CA PRO A 210 -13.85 -15.66 -12.62
C PRO A 210 -13.10 -15.02 -11.43
N VAL A 211 -11.79 -15.27 -11.29
CA VAL A 211 -10.98 -14.65 -10.23
C VAL A 211 -11.01 -13.13 -10.33
N VAL A 212 -10.72 -12.58 -11.51
CA VAL A 212 -10.72 -11.12 -11.70
C VAL A 212 -12.12 -10.52 -11.55
N LEU A 213 -13.17 -11.22 -11.96
CA LEU A 213 -14.55 -10.75 -11.77
C LEU A 213 -14.95 -10.71 -10.28
N VAL A 214 -14.59 -11.73 -9.49
CA VAL A 214 -14.83 -11.73 -8.04
C VAL A 214 -14.12 -10.56 -7.36
N VAL A 215 -12.87 -10.31 -7.71
CA VAL A 215 -12.09 -9.18 -7.15
C VAL A 215 -12.69 -7.83 -7.59
N ALA A 216 -13.11 -7.70 -8.86
CA ALA A 216 -13.76 -6.50 -9.36
C ALA A 216 -15.08 -6.22 -8.61
N VAL A 217 -15.91 -7.25 -8.39
CA VAL A 217 -17.16 -7.14 -7.63
C VAL A 217 -16.89 -6.79 -6.17
N ALA A 218 -15.91 -7.42 -5.53
CA ALA A 218 -15.53 -7.10 -4.15
C ALA A 218 -15.12 -5.62 -4.01
N ALA A 219 -14.34 -5.10 -4.97
CA ALA A 219 -13.98 -3.68 -5.00
C ALA A 219 -15.21 -2.78 -5.30
N ALA A 220 -16.09 -3.19 -6.21
CA ALA A 220 -17.29 -2.43 -6.59
C ALA A 220 -18.30 -2.30 -5.43
N ILE A 221 -18.46 -3.35 -4.61
CA ILE A 221 -19.36 -3.32 -3.43
C ILE A 221 -18.94 -2.24 -2.42
N VAL A 222 -17.66 -1.91 -2.35
CA VAL A 222 -17.15 -0.88 -1.44
C VAL A 222 -17.51 0.53 -1.92
N ILE A 223 -17.73 0.74 -3.23
CA ILE A 223 -18.06 2.07 -3.80
C ILE A 223 -19.30 2.69 -3.17
N PRO A 224 -20.47 2.04 -3.12
CA PRO A 224 -21.64 2.60 -2.46
C PRO A 224 -21.44 2.80 -0.96
N LEU A 225 -20.70 1.94 -0.27
CA LEU A 225 -20.37 2.12 1.15
C LEU A 225 -19.61 3.43 1.37
N VAL A 226 -18.60 3.71 0.55
CA VAL A 226 -17.84 4.97 0.59
C VAL A 226 -18.76 6.15 0.22
N ALA A 227 -19.57 5.99 -0.82
CA ALA A 227 -20.45 7.05 -1.30
C ALA A 227 -21.49 7.47 -0.26
N PHE A 228 -21.99 6.56 0.57
CA PHE A 228 -23.07 6.84 1.52
C PHE A 228 -22.62 6.92 2.98
N LEU A 229 -21.51 6.28 3.35
CA LEU A 229 -21.09 6.12 4.75
C LEU A 229 -19.77 6.79 5.09
N LEU A 230 -18.99 7.32 4.11
CA LEU A 230 -17.72 7.98 4.41
C LEU A 230 -17.84 9.50 4.21
N PRO A 231 -18.08 10.30 5.29
CA PRO A 231 -18.04 11.75 5.22
C PRO A 231 -16.62 12.26 4.98
N GLU A 232 -16.50 13.43 4.40
CA GLU A 232 -15.22 14.07 4.13
C GLU A 232 -14.48 14.44 5.43
N ARG A 233 -15.22 14.98 6.41
CA ARG A 233 -14.72 15.41 7.71
C ARG A 233 -15.76 15.14 8.80
N PRO A 234 -15.34 14.97 10.08
CA PRO A 234 -16.29 14.88 11.19
C PRO A 234 -17.29 16.04 11.24
N ALA A 235 -16.81 17.27 10.95
CA ALA A 235 -17.63 18.48 10.93
C ALA A 235 -18.79 18.44 9.91
N ASP A 236 -18.67 17.69 8.81
CA ASP A 236 -19.72 17.56 7.79
C ASP A 236 -20.96 16.83 8.34
N VAL A 237 -20.79 16.07 9.41
CA VAL A 237 -21.83 15.34 10.14
C VAL A 237 -22.03 15.86 11.57
N GLN A 238 -21.60 17.11 11.81
CA GLN A 238 -21.74 17.81 13.09
C GLN A 238 -21.06 17.11 14.27
N LEU A 239 -20.00 16.35 14.01
CA LEU A 239 -19.19 15.67 15.01
C LEU A 239 -17.81 16.32 15.11
N ARG A 240 -17.17 16.16 16.27
CA ARG A 240 -15.75 16.40 16.47
C ARG A 240 -14.94 15.12 16.21
N PRO A 241 -13.64 15.20 15.98
CA PRO A 241 -12.77 14.03 16.01
C PRO A 241 -12.91 13.23 17.29
N TYR A 242 -12.83 11.90 17.22
CA TYR A 242 -12.99 11.03 18.38
C TYR A 242 -11.97 11.34 19.46
N GLY A 243 -12.45 11.66 20.68
CA GLY A 243 -11.61 11.97 21.84
C GLY A 243 -10.96 13.36 21.81
N GLU A 244 -11.44 14.27 20.97
CA GLU A 244 -11.02 15.68 21.00
C GLU A 244 -11.67 16.38 22.20
N PRO A 245 -10.90 17.11 23.05
CA PRO A 245 -11.45 17.88 24.16
C PRO A 245 -12.46 18.94 23.71
N ALA A 246 -13.46 19.25 24.53
CA ALA A 246 -14.50 20.20 24.19
C ALA A 246 -13.97 21.64 24.05
N ASP A 247 -12.90 21.95 24.74
CA ASP A 247 -12.17 23.22 24.78
C ASP A 247 -11.00 23.30 23.79
N ALA A 248 -10.77 22.25 23.00
CA ALA A 248 -9.69 22.27 22.01
C ALA A 248 -9.92 23.40 21.01
N PRO A 249 -8.90 24.22 20.72
CA PRO A 249 -8.99 25.24 19.68
C PRO A 249 -9.29 24.57 18.33
N PRO A 250 -10.03 25.26 17.43
CA PRO A 250 -10.27 24.75 16.09
C PRO A 250 -8.95 24.28 15.47
N ALA A 251 -8.95 23.10 14.85
CA ALA A 251 -7.76 22.59 14.17
C ALA A 251 -7.21 23.68 13.24
N PRO A 252 -5.92 24.02 13.31
CA PRO A 252 -5.33 25.05 12.45
C PRO A 252 -5.68 24.71 11.00
N ASP A 253 -6.07 25.72 10.24
CA ASP A 253 -6.31 25.58 8.80
C ASP A 253 -5.14 24.84 8.20
N ALA A 254 -5.42 23.82 7.40
CA ALA A 254 -4.40 23.01 6.74
C ALA A 254 -3.36 23.95 6.15
N THR A 255 -2.10 23.76 6.53
CA THR A 255 -0.97 24.58 6.07
C THR A 255 -1.12 24.85 4.58
N LYS A 256 -1.12 26.12 4.18
CA LYS A 256 -1.27 26.55 2.78
C LYS A 256 -0.11 26.07 1.88
N GLU A 257 0.89 25.42 2.45
CA GLU A 257 2.01 24.84 1.69
C GLU A 257 1.53 23.67 0.82
N ASN A 258 2.00 23.65 -0.41
CA ASN A 258 1.71 22.55 -1.33
C ASN A 258 2.39 21.26 -0.79
N PRO A 259 1.62 20.19 -0.47
CA PRO A 259 2.18 18.96 0.08
C PRO A 259 3.24 18.31 -0.79
N LEU A 260 3.13 18.44 -2.12
CA LEU A 260 4.14 17.97 -3.05
C LEU A 260 5.45 18.74 -2.88
N ALA A 261 5.37 20.07 -2.74
CA ALA A 261 6.56 20.89 -2.52
C ALA A 261 7.26 20.51 -1.21
N VAL A 262 6.48 20.26 -0.15
CA VAL A 262 7.02 19.78 1.15
C VAL A 262 7.67 18.41 0.97
N ALA A 263 7.03 17.47 0.29
CA ALA A 263 7.56 16.14 0.06
C ALA A 263 8.89 16.17 -0.71
N PHE A 264 8.95 16.93 -1.82
CA PHE A 264 10.18 17.04 -2.61
C PHE A 264 11.29 17.82 -1.90
N ARG A 265 10.96 18.90 -1.19
CA ARG A 265 11.94 19.63 -0.38
C ARG A 265 12.55 18.74 0.70
N THR A 266 11.72 17.95 1.38
CA THR A 266 12.18 17.00 2.40
C THR A 266 13.06 15.92 1.78
N LEU A 267 12.71 15.39 0.60
CA LEU A 267 13.54 14.44 -0.13
C LEU A 267 14.92 15.06 -0.46
N LEU A 268 14.94 16.25 -1.04
CA LEU A 268 16.18 16.94 -1.41
C LEU A 268 17.07 17.21 -0.18
N THR A 269 16.48 17.50 0.97
CA THR A 269 17.23 17.69 2.22
C THR A 269 17.73 16.36 2.77
N ALA A 270 16.87 15.33 2.83
CA ALA A 270 17.24 14.01 3.35
C ALA A 270 18.27 13.31 2.46
N SER A 271 18.17 13.45 1.14
CA SER A 271 19.08 12.81 0.18
C SER A 271 20.54 13.29 0.28
N ARG A 272 20.80 14.40 0.96
CA ARG A 272 22.16 14.87 1.29
C ARG A 272 22.79 14.07 2.43
N SER A 273 21.99 13.34 3.20
CA SER A 273 22.47 12.49 4.31
C SER A 273 22.83 11.09 3.81
N ARG A 274 23.99 10.59 4.24
CA ARG A 274 24.37 9.21 4.03
C ARG A 274 23.39 8.22 4.65
N ASP A 275 22.84 8.54 5.82
CA ASP A 275 21.91 7.66 6.54
C ASP A 275 20.59 7.50 5.80
N PHE A 276 20.16 8.54 5.05
CA PHE A 276 19.00 8.39 4.15
C PHE A 276 19.21 7.27 3.14
N TRP A 277 20.34 7.25 2.47
CA TRP A 277 20.63 6.24 1.44
C TRP A 277 20.84 4.86 2.04
N LEU A 278 21.43 4.74 3.23
CA LEU A 278 21.55 3.47 3.93
C LEU A 278 20.17 2.89 4.29
N LEU A 279 19.26 3.72 4.81
CA LEU A 279 17.88 3.34 5.10
C LEU A 279 17.10 3.05 3.80
N PHE A 280 17.26 3.87 2.78
CA PHE A 280 16.58 3.72 1.50
C PHE A 280 16.97 2.40 0.83
N PHE A 281 18.28 2.11 0.69
CA PHE A 281 18.74 0.89 0.02
C PHE A 281 18.52 -0.36 0.86
N SER A 282 18.63 -0.31 2.18
CA SER A 282 18.26 -1.45 3.02
C SER A 282 16.77 -1.79 2.87
N PHE A 283 15.91 -0.77 2.82
CA PHE A 283 14.48 -0.98 2.64
C PHE A 283 14.09 -1.30 1.18
N PHE A 284 14.86 -0.86 0.20
CA PHE A 284 14.80 -1.31 -1.19
C PHE A 284 15.05 -2.84 -1.27
N ILE A 285 16.09 -3.34 -0.59
CA ILE A 285 16.39 -4.78 -0.51
C ILE A 285 15.25 -5.53 0.19
N CYS A 286 14.66 -4.95 1.25
CA CYS A 286 13.47 -5.51 1.89
C CYS A 286 12.34 -5.71 0.86
N GLY A 287 12.00 -4.68 0.11
CA GLY A 287 10.97 -4.75 -0.93
C GLY A 287 11.30 -5.77 -2.00
N ALA A 288 12.54 -5.80 -2.45
CA ALA A 288 13.01 -6.75 -3.44
C ALA A 288 12.80 -8.20 -2.99
N SER A 289 13.19 -8.53 -1.76
CA SER A 289 13.10 -9.89 -1.23
C SER A 289 11.66 -10.28 -0.86
N THR A 290 10.87 -9.37 -0.27
CA THR A 290 9.50 -9.66 0.19
C THR A 290 8.47 -9.58 -0.95
N ASN A 291 7.96 -8.39 -1.25
CA ASN A 291 6.87 -8.20 -2.22
C ASN A 291 7.31 -8.53 -3.65
N GLY A 292 8.55 -8.19 -4.00
CA GLY A 292 9.07 -8.39 -5.35
C GLY A 292 9.32 -9.85 -5.67
N TYR A 293 10.10 -10.55 -4.86
CA TYR A 293 10.47 -11.93 -5.12
C TYR A 293 9.44 -12.91 -4.54
N VAL A 294 9.39 -13.05 -3.21
CA VAL A 294 8.55 -14.08 -2.58
C VAL A 294 7.06 -13.80 -2.81
N GLY A 295 6.58 -12.58 -2.56
CA GLY A 295 5.18 -12.22 -2.72
C GLY A 295 4.65 -12.37 -4.15
N THR A 296 5.51 -12.20 -5.15
CA THR A 296 5.13 -12.30 -6.56
C THR A 296 5.28 -13.72 -7.11
N HIS A 297 6.37 -14.41 -6.77
CA HIS A 297 6.79 -15.62 -7.48
C HIS A 297 6.64 -16.92 -6.68
N LEU A 298 6.39 -16.89 -5.36
CA LEU A 298 6.36 -18.10 -4.53
C LEU A 298 5.31 -19.11 -5.02
N ILE A 299 4.11 -18.66 -5.39
CA ILE A 299 3.04 -19.56 -5.90
C ILE A 299 3.49 -20.22 -7.20
N ALA A 300 4.07 -19.43 -8.12
CA ALA A 300 4.57 -19.95 -9.39
C ALA A 300 5.79 -20.88 -9.20
N MET A 301 6.63 -20.60 -8.20
CA MET A 301 7.75 -21.47 -7.81
C MET A 301 7.23 -22.80 -7.27
N CYS A 302 6.26 -22.78 -6.36
CA CYS A 302 5.60 -24.01 -5.86
C CYS A 302 5.03 -24.85 -7.01
N SER A 303 4.41 -24.20 -8.00
CA SER A 303 3.88 -24.89 -9.19
C SER A 303 4.99 -25.53 -10.05
N ASP A 304 6.17 -24.92 -10.16
CA ASP A 304 7.32 -25.50 -10.86
C ASP A 304 7.83 -26.79 -10.19
N TYR A 305 7.62 -26.94 -8.88
CA TYR A 305 7.95 -28.15 -8.11
C TYR A 305 6.75 -29.11 -7.96
N GLY A 306 5.71 -28.97 -8.79
CA GLY A 306 4.56 -29.89 -8.84
C GLY A 306 3.51 -29.66 -7.76
N MET A 307 3.60 -28.60 -6.95
CA MET A 307 2.57 -28.23 -5.98
C MET A 307 1.40 -27.52 -6.68
N THR A 308 0.21 -27.62 -6.09
CA THR A 308 -0.95 -26.86 -6.57
C THR A 308 -0.84 -25.38 -6.24
N GLU A 309 -1.49 -24.52 -7.05
CA GLU A 309 -1.53 -23.08 -6.77
C GLU A 309 -2.18 -22.78 -5.39
N VAL A 310 -3.14 -23.63 -4.95
CA VAL A 310 -3.77 -23.52 -3.62
C VAL A 310 -2.77 -23.79 -2.52
N GLN A 311 -1.88 -24.77 -2.67
CA GLN A 311 -0.83 -25.06 -1.68
C GLN A 311 0.16 -23.89 -1.59
N GLY A 312 0.63 -23.36 -2.72
CA GLY A 312 1.50 -22.19 -2.76
C GLY A 312 0.85 -20.95 -2.16
N ALA A 313 -0.43 -20.70 -2.47
CA ALA A 313 -1.19 -19.59 -1.91
C ALA A 313 -1.42 -19.75 -0.39
N SER A 314 -1.68 -20.99 0.08
CA SER A 314 -1.84 -21.28 1.51
C SER A 314 -0.53 -21.10 2.28
N LEU A 315 0.60 -21.45 1.67
CA LEU A 315 1.93 -21.20 2.24
C LEU A 315 2.17 -19.68 2.42
N LEU A 316 1.87 -18.89 1.40
CA LEU A 316 2.01 -17.43 1.46
C LEU A 316 1.03 -16.81 2.48
N ALA A 317 -0.19 -17.35 2.59
CA ALA A 317 -1.15 -16.94 3.61
C ALA A 317 -0.66 -17.29 5.03
N ALA A 318 -0.09 -18.47 5.25
CA ALA A 318 0.49 -18.88 6.52
C ALA A 318 1.63 -17.93 6.96
N MET A 319 2.47 -17.48 6.00
CA MET A 319 3.48 -16.46 6.28
C MET A 319 2.87 -15.16 6.81
N GLY A 320 1.69 -14.75 6.31
CA GLY A 320 0.96 -13.61 6.83
C GLY A 320 0.48 -13.78 8.28
N VAL A 321 0.14 -14.99 8.70
CA VAL A 321 -0.18 -15.30 10.11
C VAL A 321 1.05 -15.11 11.00
N PHE A 322 2.19 -15.67 10.60
CA PHE A 322 3.44 -15.50 11.34
C PHE A 322 3.92 -14.06 11.40
N ASP A 323 3.68 -13.28 10.35
CA ASP A 323 4.00 -11.84 10.28
C ASP A 323 3.31 -11.03 11.39
N LEU A 324 2.07 -11.35 11.76
CA LEU A 324 1.38 -10.67 12.85
C LEU A 324 2.16 -10.79 14.17
N PHE A 325 2.70 -11.97 14.45
CA PHE A 325 3.52 -12.21 15.64
C PHE A 325 4.89 -11.55 15.52
N GLY A 326 5.55 -11.72 14.38
CA GLY A 326 6.89 -11.20 14.13
C GLY A 326 6.95 -9.68 14.17
N THR A 327 6.02 -9.01 13.51
CA THR A 327 5.95 -7.54 13.48
C THR A 327 5.60 -6.97 14.85
N THR A 328 4.70 -7.61 15.61
CA THR A 328 4.37 -7.20 16.99
C THR A 328 5.58 -7.34 17.90
N LEU A 329 6.28 -8.48 17.83
CA LEU A 329 7.51 -8.73 18.60
C LEU A 329 8.61 -7.74 18.22
N SER A 330 8.78 -7.46 16.91
CA SER A 330 9.75 -6.48 16.43
C SER A 330 9.49 -5.08 16.96
N GLY A 331 8.23 -4.64 17.03
CA GLY A 331 7.87 -3.37 17.65
C GLY A 331 8.32 -3.29 19.11
N TRP A 332 8.05 -4.36 19.89
CA TRP A 332 8.46 -4.46 21.28
C TRP A 332 10.00 -4.48 21.45
N LEU A 333 10.71 -5.21 20.57
CA LEU A 333 12.18 -5.26 20.57
C LEU A 333 12.79 -3.91 20.17
N SER A 334 12.21 -3.22 19.19
CA SER A 334 12.65 -1.91 18.68
C SER A 334 12.64 -0.81 19.76
N ASP A 335 11.78 -0.96 20.77
CA ASP A 335 11.77 -0.04 21.91
C ASP A 335 12.89 -0.32 22.93
N ARG A 336 13.52 -1.49 22.90
CA ARG A 336 14.46 -1.96 23.92
C ARG A 336 15.89 -2.12 23.45
N TYR A 337 16.07 -2.49 22.20
CA TYR A 337 17.37 -2.85 21.64
C TYR A 337 17.82 -1.85 20.55
N ASP A 338 19.09 -1.93 20.17
CA ASP A 338 19.64 -1.13 19.04
C ASP A 338 18.99 -1.59 17.72
N ASN A 339 18.26 -0.67 17.09
CA ASN A 339 17.49 -0.95 15.89
C ASN A 339 18.34 -1.37 14.68
N ARG A 340 19.63 -0.99 14.63
CA ARG A 340 20.57 -1.43 13.59
C ARG A 340 20.92 -2.90 13.76
N VAL A 341 21.10 -3.35 15.01
CA VAL A 341 21.39 -4.76 15.33
C VAL A 341 20.15 -5.62 15.06
N LEU A 342 18.93 -5.10 15.35
CA LEU A 342 17.69 -5.79 14.98
C LEU A 342 17.58 -5.97 13.47
N LEU A 343 17.81 -4.90 12.69
CA LEU A 343 17.79 -4.98 11.24
C LEU A 343 18.88 -5.91 10.69
N PHE A 344 20.07 -5.92 11.30
CA PHE A 344 21.13 -6.86 10.92
C PHE A 344 20.67 -8.31 11.03
N TRP A 345 20.04 -8.70 12.14
CA TRP A 345 19.53 -10.05 12.32
C TRP A 345 18.36 -10.35 11.37
N TYR A 346 17.41 -9.43 11.19
CA TYR A 346 16.31 -9.64 10.29
C TYR A 346 16.77 -9.83 8.85
N TYR A 347 17.58 -8.94 8.31
CA TYR A 347 18.10 -9.10 6.95
C TYR A 347 19.02 -10.31 6.81
N GLY A 348 19.85 -10.61 7.81
CA GLY A 348 20.75 -11.74 7.79
C GLY A 348 20.01 -13.08 7.75
N LEU A 349 19.06 -13.29 8.66
CA LEU A 349 18.23 -14.49 8.72
C LEU A 349 17.34 -14.63 7.47
N ARG A 350 16.75 -13.54 6.98
CA ARG A 350 16.03 -13.49 5.72
C ARG A 350 16.92 -13.94 4.55
N GLY A 351 18.14 -13.43 4.47
CA GLY A 351 19.08 -13.80 3.43
C GLY A 351 19.40 -15.28 3.43
N LEU A 352 19.67 -15.84 4.61
CA LEU A 352 19.92 -17.27 4.77
C LEU A 352 18.69 -18.12 4.40
N SER A 353 17.49 -17.70 4.80
CA SER A 353 16.26 -18.41 4.45
C SER A 353 15.98 -18.41 2.94
N LEU A 354 16.32 -17.32 2.23
CA LEU A 354 16.16 -17.24 0.77
C LEU A 354 17.20 -18.11 0.03
N ILE A 355 18.43 -18.21 0.52
CA ILE A 355 19.44 -19.13 0.00
C ILE A 355 18.99 -20.58 0.23
N TYR A 356 18.35 -20.85 1.36
CA TYR A 356 17.80 -22.16 1.69
C TYR A 356 16.57 -22.53 0.86
N LEU A 357 15.75 -21.57 0.43
CA LEU A 357 14.45 -21.79 -0.21
C LEU A 357 14.45 -22.81 -1.37
N PRO A 358 15.39 -22.75 -2.35
CA PRO A 358 15.41 -23.76 -3.42
C PRO A 358 15.62 -25.20 -2.93
N HIS A 359 16.23 -25.37 -1.76
CA HIS A 359 16.52 -26.68 -1.15
C HIS A 359 15.38 -27.14 -0.22
N ALA A 360 14.44 -26.26 0.10
CA ALA A 360 13.30 -26.56 0.97
C ALA A 360 12.21 -27.40 0.30
N PHE A 361 12.21 -27.50 -1.03
CA PHE A 361 11.26 -28.29 -1.78
C PHE A 361 11.59 -29.79 -1.68
N GLY A 362 10.58 -30.61 -1.42
CA GLY A 362 10.77 -32.07 -1.25
C GLY A 362 11.23 -32.49 0.15
N ILE A 363 11.34 -31.57 1.09
CA ILE A 363 11.59 -31.86 2.51
C ILE A 363 10.31 -31.58 3.29
N ASP A 364 9.88 -32.52 4.12
CA ASP A 364 8.63 -32.41 4.86
C ASP A 364 8.62 -31.23 5.86
N PHE A 365 8.75 -31.48 7.15
CA PHE A 365 8.60 -30.44 8.18
C PHE A 365 9.71 -29.36 8.13
N PHE A 366 10.95 -29.76 7.90
CA PHE A 366 12.11 -28.84 7.84
C PHE A 366 12.25 -28.09 6.50
N GLY A 367 11.39 -28.34 5.54
CA GLY A 367 11.37 -27.66 4.24
C GLY A 367 10.51 -26.39 4.22
N LEU A 368 9.52 -26.35 3.35
CA LEU A 368 8.66 -25.20 3.15
C LEU A 368 7.88 -24.74 4.40
N PRO A 369 7.37 -25.61 5.31
CA PRO A 369 6.72 -25.15 6.53
C PRO A 369 7.65 -24.34 7.42
N LEU A 370 8.90 -24.81 7.61
CA LEU A 370 9.92 -24.09 8.37
C LEU A 370 10.28 -22.77 7.72
N PHE A 371 10.47 -22.76 6.40
CA PHE A 371 10.70 -21.54 5.62
C PHE A 371 9.55 -20.53 5.83
N ALA A 372 8.29 -20.98 5.70
CA ALA A 372 7.13 -20.11 5.88
C ALA A 372 7.04 -19.50 7.27
N MET A 373 7.36 -20.26 8.31
CA MET A 373 7.39 -19.79 9.68
C MET A 373 8.45 -18.70 9.86
N PHE A 374 9.70 -19.01 9.53
CA PHE A 374 10.82 -18.06 9.73
C PHE A 374 10.70 -16.82 8.86
N TYR A 375 10.43 -17.00 7.58
CA TYR A 375 10.30 -15.90 6.65
C TYR A 375 9.07 -15.04 6.97
N GLY A 376 7.96 -15.67 7.39
CA GLY A 376 6.75 -14.98 7.83
C GLY A 376 6.99 -14.12 9.06
N LEU A 377 7.66 -14.63 10.10
CA LEU A 377 8.02 -13.86 11.29
C LEU A 377 8.84 -12.60 10.97
N ASP A 378 9.57 -12.61 9.86
CA ASP A 378 10.42 -11.51 9.43
C ASP A 378 9.79 -10.63 8.34
N TRP A 379 8.61 -10.95 7.80
CA TRP A 379 8.04 -10.31 6.60
C TRP A 379 7.97 -8.78 6.71
N ILE A 380 7.30 -8.24 7.73
CA ILE A 380 7.18 -6.79 8.02
C ILE A 380 8.01 -6.37 9.24
N ALA A 381 8.68 -7.31 9.92
CA ALA A 381 9.43 -7.06 11.15
C ALA A 381 10.54 -5.98 11.01
N THR A 382 11.00 -5.70 9.80
CA THR A 382 11.97 -4.63 9.51
C THR A 382 11.36 -3.22 9.58
N VAL A 383 10.03 -3.06 9.56
CA VAL A 383 9.35 -1.74 9.54
C VAL A 383 9.52 -0.98 10.84
N PRO A 384 9.21 -1.53 12.05
CA PRO A 384 9.34 -0.78 13.30
C PRO A 384 10.76 -0.22 13.54
N PRO A 385 11.85 -1.01 13.41
CA PRO A 385 13.20 -0.48 13.58
C PRO A 385 13.57 0.59 12.53
N THR A 386 13.11 0.44 11.28
CA THR A 386 13.37 1.42 10.21
C THR A 386 12.69 2.76 10.50
N VAL A 387 11.43 2.75 10.94
CA VAL A 387 10.68 3.94 11.36
C VAL A 387 11.38 4.62 12.54
N ARG A 388 11.86 3.84 13.49
CA ARG A 388 12.57 4.37 14.66
C ARG A 388 13.88 5.03 14.26
N LEU A 389 14.71 4.37 13.45
CA LEU A 389 15.96 4.95 12.95
C LEU A 389 15.71 6.21 12.12
N ALA A 390 14.68 6.23 11.26
CA ALA A 390 14.31 7.43 10.52
C ALA A 390 13.93 8.59 11.47
N THR A 391 13.27 8.29 12.60
CA THR A 391 12.90 9.27 13.61
C THR A 391 14.12 9.75 14.40
N ASP A 392 15.03 8.86 14.75
CA ASP A 392 16.24 9.17 15.52
C ASP A 392 17.24 10.00 14.68
N VAL A 393 17.32 9.78 13.37
CA VAL A 393 18.24 10.49 12.45
C VAL A 393 17.66 11.81 11.96
N PHE A 394 16.38 11.84 11.54
CA PHE A 394 15.78 12.99 10.87
C PHE A 394 14.84 13.82 11.76
N GLY A 395 14.64 13.39 13.00
CA GLY A 395 13.75 14.05 13.97
C GLY A 395 12.25 13.78 13.70
N LYS A 396 11.43 13.94 14.73
CA LYS A 396 9.99 13.61 14.73
C LYS A 396 9.19 14.35 13.65
N ALA A 397 9.58 15.58 13.29
CA ALA A 397 8.85 16.38 12.30
C ALA A 397 9.06 15.92 10.86
N ALA A 398 10.30 15.59 10.46
CA ALA A 398 10.63 15.18 9.10
C ALA A 398 10.48 13.68 8.86
N ALA A 399 10.64 12.85 9.90
CA ALA A 399 10.64 11.39 9.80
C ALA A 399 9.45 10.79 9.04
N PRO A 400 8.19 11.23 9.21
CA PRO A 400 7.07 10.66 8.47
C PRO A 400 7.21 10.82 6.95
N VAL A 401 7.67 12.00 6.49
CA VAL A 401 7.86 12.27 5.05
C VAL A 401 9.08 11.52 4.51
N VAL A 402 10.18 11.50 5.27
CA VAL A 402 11.39 10.74 4.93
C VAL A 402 11.08 9.25 4.83
N PHE A 403 10.34 8.70 5.80
CA PHE A 403 9.92 7.29 5.77
C PHE A 403 9.02 7.00 4.57
N GLY A 404 8.16 7.93 4.16
CA GLY A 404 7.38 7.82 2.93
C GLY A 404 8.26 7.59 1.69
N TRP A 405 9.38 8.30 1.57
CA TRP A 405 10.35 8.10 0.50
C TRP A 405 11.14 6.79 0.62
N ILE A 406 11.45 6.37 1.85
CA ILE A 406 12.06 5.05 2.11
C ILE A 406 11.10 3.93 1.68
N VAL A 407 9.79 4.06 1.93
CA VAL A 407 8.75 3.14 1.45
C VAL A 407 8.64 3.17 -0.09
N ALA A 408 8.78 4.33 -0.73
CA ALA A 408 8.85 4.40 -2.19
C ALA A 408 10.05 3.59 -2.71
N GLY A 409 11.21 3.69 -2.04
CA GLY A 409 12.38 2.85 -2.32
C GLY A 409 12.09 1.35 -2.20
N HIS A 410 11.38 0.95 -1.17
CA HIS A 410 10.93 -0.44 -0.98
C HIS A 410 10.08 -0.93 -2.16
N GLN A 411 9.13 -0.13 -2.63
CA GLN A 411 8.29 -0.52 -3.77
C GLN A 411 9.08 -0.55 -5.09
N LEU A 412 10.05 0.33 -5.27
CA LEU A 412 10.97 0.25 -6.41
C LEU A 412 11.81 -1.03 -6.36
N GLY A 413 12.36 -1.39 -5.19
CA GLY A 413 13.08 -2.66 -5.01
C GLY A 413 12.20 -3.86 -5.33
N ALA A 414 10.95 -3.85 -4.86
CA ALA A 414 9.98 -4.88 -5.17
C ALA A 414 9.69 -4.97 -6.67
N ALA A 415 9.54 -3.84 -7.35
CA ALA A 415 9.31 -3.79 -8.80
C ALA A 415 10.49 -4.39 -9.58
N PHE A 416 11.72 -3.99 -9.24
CA PHE A 416 12.93 -4.53 -9.88
C PHE A 416 13.06 -6.05 -9.67
N ALA A 417 12.81 -6.55 -8.47
CA ALA A 417 12.92 -7.97 -8.17
C ALA A 417 11.80 -8.79 -8.82
N ALA A 418 10.58 -8.26 -8.87
CA ALA A 418 9.47 -8.92 -9.56
C ALA A 418 9.78 -9.15 -11.05
N LEU A 419 10.27 -8.12 -11.74
CA LEU A 419 10.68 -8.25 -13.14
C LEU A 419 11.92 -9.13 -13.28
N GLY A 420 12.95 -8.88 -12.47
CA GLY A 420 14.22 -9.59 -12.54
C GLY A 420 14.09 -11.10 -12.32
N ALA A 421 13.29 -11.52 -11.33
CA ALA A 421 13.04 -12.94 -11.08
C ALA A 421 12.23 -13.59 -12.22
N GLY A 422 11.27 -12.86 -12.82
CA GLY A 422 10.53 -13.33 -13.99
C GLY A 422 11.43 -13.51 -15.23
N LEU A 423 12.35 -12.57 -15.47
CA LEU A 423 13.35 -12.66 -16.56
C LEU A 423 14.31 -13.83 -16.34
N LEU A 424 14.85 -13.97 -15.11
CA LEU A 424 15.75 -15.08 -14.76
C LEU A 424 15.04 -16.42 -14.93
N ARG A 425 13.79 -16.54 -14.47
CA ARG A 425 13.01 -17.78 -14.65
C ARG A 425 12.75 -18.09 -16.12
N ALA A 426 12.43 -17.07 -16.92
CA ALA A 426 12.17 -17.26 -18.35
C ALA A 426 13.42 -17.69 -19.12
N SER A 427 14.61 -17.19 -18.74
CA SER A 427 15.89 -17.49 -19.41
C SER A 427 16.55 -18.77 -18.90
N LEU A 428 16.49 -19.04 -17.60
CA LEU A 428 17.24 -20.14 -16.95
C LEU A 428 16.38 -21.36 -16.60
N GLY A 429 15.05 -21.26 -16.76
CA GLY A 429 14.12 -22.33 -16.42
C GLY A 429 13.94 -22.60 -14.93
N THR A 430 14.61 -21.85 -14.03
CA THR A 430 14.57 -22.05 -12.57
C THR A 430 14.62 -20.73 -11.81
N TYR A 431 14.09 -20.73 -10.57
CA TYR A 431 14.19 -19.60 -9.65
C TYR A 431 15.45 -19.62 -8.75
N THR A 432 16.29 -20.64 -8.85
CA THR A 432 17.46 -20.84 -7.95
C THR A 432 18.36 -19.60 -7.93
N ILE A 433 18.72 -19.07 -9.10
CA ILE A 433 19.59 -17.88 -9.20
C ILE A 433 18.91 -16.64 -8.61
N ALA A 434 17.61 -16.47 -8.83
CA ALA A 434 16.84 -15.37 -8.22
C ALA A 434 16.84 -15.45 -6.68
N SER A 435 16.70 -16.67 -6.11
CA SER A 435 16.82 -16.91 -4.67
C SER A 435 18.20 -16.56 -4.13
N MET A 436 19.25 -16.99 -4.81
CA MET A 436 20.65 -16.72 -4.40
C MET A 436 20.95 -15.22 -4.44
N ILE A 437 20.54 -14.52 -5.51
CA ILE A 437 20.70 -13.06 -5.61
C ILE A 437 19.93 -12.36 -4.50
N SER A 438 18.66 -12.70 -4.29
CA SER A 438 17.84 -12.09 -3.26
C SER A 438 18.39 -12.32 -1.86
N GLY A 439 18.88 -13.53 -1.59
CA GLY A 439 19.52 -13.88 -0.32
C GLY A 439 20.84 -13.13 -0.11
N GLY A 440 21.69 -13.06 -1.13
CA GLY A 440 22.94 -12.30 -1.09
C GLY A 440 22.72 -10.80 -0.87
N LEU A 441 21.72 -10.21 -1.54
CA LEU A 441 21.33 -8.81 -1.31
C LEU A 441 20.85 -8.58 0.13
N CYS A 442 20.09 -9.51 0.72
CA CYS A 442 19.68 -9.40 2.12
C CYS A 442 20.87 -9.46 3.09
N ILE A 443 21.84 -10.34 2.86
CA ILE A 443 23.09 -10.40 3.66
C ILE A 443 23.86 -9.08 3.51
N PHE A 444 23.96 -8.54 2.30
CA PHE A 444 24.54 -7.22 2.07
C PHE A 444 23.75 -6.12 2.81
N GLY A 445 22.42 -6.18 2.78
CA GLY A 445 21.53 -5.29 3.54
C GLY A 445 21.83 -5.35 5.04
N ALA A 446 22.04 -6.55 5.60
CA ALA A 446 22.41 -6.73 7.00
C ALA A 446 23.72 -6.00 7.37
N LEU A 447 24.70 -6.00 6.47
CA LEU A 447 25.98 -5.32 6.73
C LEU A 447 25.87 -3.80 6.64
N ILE A 448 25.08 -3.28 5.68
CA ILE A 448 24.98 -1.82 5.49
C ILE A 448 24.20 -1.14 6.60
N VAL A 449 23.19 -1.78 7.21
CA VAL A 449 22.39 -1.17 8.29
C VAL A 449 23.20 -0.90 9.55
N LEU A 450 24.26 -1.64 9.79
CA LEU A 450 25.18 -1.41 10.91
C LEU A 450 25.97 -0.09 10.78
N ARG A 451 26.04 0.48 9.56
CA ARG A 451 26.73 1.74 9.25
C ARG A 451 25.87 2.97 9.42
N ILE A 452 24.59 2.81 9.73
CA ILE A 452 23.67 3.91 10.05
C ILE A 452 24.12 4.54 11.38
N ASN A 453 24.12 5.89 11.46
CA ASN A 453 24.50 6.58 12.67
C ASN A 453 23.57 6.23 13.84
N ARG A 454 24.15 6.12 15.04
CA ARG A 454 23.37 6.12 16.29
C ARG A 454 22.83 7.53 16.44
N GLY A 455 21.53 7.75 16.35
CA GLY A 455 20.96 9.02 16.79
C GLY A 455 21.44 9.39 18.21
N PRO A 456 21.20 10.60 18.71
CA PRO A 456 21.63 11.00 20.06
C PRO A 456 21.21 9.94 21.06
N SER A 457 22.18 9.50 21.89
CA SER A 457 21.93 8.43 22.86
C SER A 457 20.73 8.80 23.75
N ARG A 458 19.88 7.82 24.12
CA ARG A 458 18.75 8.05 25.04
C ARG A 458 19.13 8.84 26.30
N ALA A 459 20.35 8.67 26.79
CA ALA A 459 20.89 9.43 27.93
C ALA A 459 21.02 10.92 27.63
N ALA A 460 21.44 11.30 26.42
CA ALA A 460 21.52 12.70 26.01
C ALA A 460 20.14 13.33 25.71
N ALA A 461 19.16 12.54 25.24
CA ALA A 461 17.79 13.00 24.97
C ALA A 461 16.93 13.12 26.24
N GLN A 462 17.34 12.51 27.37
CA GLN A 462 16.69 12.65 28.68
C GLN A 462 17.33 13.78 29.53
N ALA A 463 18.50 14.25 29.12
CA ALA A 463 19.23 15.33 29.80
C ALA A 463 19.03 16.72 29.16
N ALA A 464 18.34 16.78 27.99
CA ALA A 464 17.93 17.97 27.26
C ALA A 464 16.41 18.19 27.37
#